data_aec0fe4207828111eba0d66cd8be8fb1
#
_entry.id   aec0fe4207828111eba0d66cd8be8fb1
#
_cell.length_a   1.000
_cell.length_b   1.000
_cell.length_c   1.000
_cell.angle_alpha   90.00
_cell.angle_beta   90.00
_cell.angle_gamma   90.00
#
_symmetry.space_group_name_H-M   'P 1'
#
loop_
_entity.id
_entity.type
_entity.pdbx_description
1 polymer ?
#
loop_
_entity_poly.entity_id
_entity_poly.type
_entity_poly.pdbx_seq_one_letter_code
_entity_poly.pdbx_strand_id
1 'polypeptide(L)'
;WREAVLEMRLLLRNRQTRWTLFMVFFFAIATSGFSFIPLEMADLRELSGFRLLNLTLFPGLFATGVLVIYHGQNLFSYEGPCIEASMARPVSARHRVEGKLLFLEAGVLFSFLFPLPVLLLRQSPFLIVHGAFFLYNFGVSAPAVVGAATFNRKALSIEETTLMQTNASGPRT
;
A
#
# COMPACT_ATOMS: atom_id res chain seq x y z
N TRP A 1 -13.96 -2.05 -12.45
CA TRP A 1 -14.11 -3.20 -11.55
C TRP A 1 -13.35 -4.45 -12.01
N ARG A 2 -13.53 -4.90 -13.26
CA ARG A 2 -12.85 -6.12 -13.77
C ARG A 2 -11.32 -6.03 -13.67
N GLU A 3 -10.74 -4.89 -13.98
CA GLU A 3 -9.28 -4.68 -13.86
C GLU A 3 -8.82 -4.73 -12.39
N ALA A 4 -9.57 -4.15 -11.45
CA ALA A 4 -9.25 -4.23 -10.02
C ALA A 4 -9.28 -5.69 -9.50
N VAL A 5 -10.23 -6.50 -9.97
CA VAL A 5 -10.29 -7.95 -9.65
C VAL A 5 -9.10 -8.71 -10.24
N LEU A 6 -8.64 -8.32 -11.43
CA LEU A 6 -7.44 -8.92 -12.04
C LEU A 6 -6.20 -8.60 -11.22
N GLU A 7 -6.03 -7.35 -10.74
CA GLU A 7 -4.93 -6.98 -9.84
C GLU A 7 -4.94 -7.82 -8.55
N MET A 8 -6.12 -8.00 -7.95
CA MET A 8 -6.26 -8.87 -6.76
C MET A 8 -5.81 -10.31 -7.06
N ARG A 9 -6.19 -10.87 -8.20
CA ARG A 9 -5.77 -12.23 -8.61
C ARG A 9 -4.26 -12.31 -8.86
N LEU A 10 -3.66 -11.30 -9.50
CA LEU A 10 -2.21 -11.23 -9.71
C LEU A 10 -1.48 -11.17 -8.36
N LEU A 11 -1.97 -10.35 -7.44
CA LEU A 11 -1.42 -10.22 -6.09
C LEU A 11 -1.47 -11.56 -5.33
N LEU A 12 -2.58 -12.29 -5.40
CA LEU A 12 -2.72 -13.59 -4.73
C LEU A 12 -1.89 -14.70 -5.37
N ARG A 13 -1.70 -14.66 -6.70
CA ARG A 13 -0.97 -15.69 -7.43
C ARG A 13 0.54 -15.59 -7.30
N ASN A 14 1.08 -14.39 -7.17
CA ASN A 14 2.51 -14.17 -7.07
C ASN A 14 2.98 -14.32 -5.61
N ARG A 15 3.99 -15.18 -5.39
CA ARG A 15 4.57 -15.44 -4.05
C ARG A 15 5.12 -14.16 -3.40
N GLN A 16 5.73 -13.30 -4.19
CA GLN A 16 6.33 -12.06 -3.69
C GLN A 16 5.27 -11.05 -3.26
N THR A 17 4.20 -10.89 -4.05
CA THR A 17 3.13 -9.95 -3.71
C THR A 17 2.27 -10.43 -2.54
N ARG A 18 2.22 -11.76 -2.27
CA ARG A 18 1.61 -12.28 -1.03
C ARG A 18 2.30 -11.75 0.24
N TRP A 19 3.59 -11.47 0.17
CA TRP A 19 4.30 -10.81 1.28
C TRP A 19 3.75 -9.42 1.59
N THR A 20 3.32 -8.67 0.57
CA THR A 20 2.65 -7.37 0.76
C THR A 20 1.35 -7.52 1.55
N LEU A 21 0.54 -8.56 1.26
CA LEU A 21 -0.67 -8.85 2.05
C LEU A 21 -0.33 -9.17 3.51
N PHE A 22 0.69 -9.98 3.74
CA PHE A 22 1.16 -10.24 5.10
C PHE A 22 1.52 -8.94 5.82
N MET A 23 2.22 -8.02 5.16
CA MET A 23 2.56 -6.71 5.73
C MET A 23 1.31 -5.86 6.01
N VAL A 24 0.30 -5.88 5.13
CA VAL A 24 -0.98 -5.20 5.37
C VAL A 24 -1.61 -5.68 6.67
N PHE A 25 -1.74 -7.00 6.86
CA PHE A 25 -2.30 -7.56 8.08
C PHE A 25 -1.44 -7.30 9.30
N PHE A 26 -0.12 -7.42 9.16
CA PHE A 26 0.83 -7.15 10.25
C PHE A 26 0.68 -5.71 10.76
N PHE A 27 0.69 -4.72 9.87
CA PHE A 27 0.55 -3.31 10.27
C PHE A 27 -0.86 -3.00 10.81
N ALA A 28 -1.90 -3.63 10.28
CA ALA A 28 -3.25 -3.47 10.79
C ALA A 28 -3.40 -4.03 12.22
N ILE A 29 -2.81 -5.21 12.50
CA ILE A 29 -2.76 -5.81 13.84
C ILE A 29 -1.89 -4.95 14.77
N ALA A 30 -0.72 -4.51 14.32
CA ALA A 30 0.15 -3.64 15.10
C ALA A 30 -0.56 -2.34 15.49
N THR A 31 -1.28 -1.71 14.54
CA THR A 31 -2.08 -0.50 14.81
C THR A 31 -3.17 -0.76 15.84
N SER A 32 -3.84 -1.91 15.76
CA SER A 32 -4.80 -2.33 16.79
C SER A 32 -4.09 -2.49 18.16
N GLY A 33 -2.88 -3.04 18.18
CA GLY A 33 -2.05 -3.19 19.38
C GLY A 33 -1.69 -1.86 20.05
N PHE A 34 -1.43 -0.81 19.27
CA PHE A 34 -1.16 0.53 19.80
C PHE A 34 -2.33 1.10 20.63
N SER A 35 -3.57 0.67 20.38
CA SER A 35 -4.73 1.10 21.16
C SER A 35 -4.72 0.60 22.60
N PHE A 36 -3.89 -0.37 22.94
CA PHE A 36 -3.71 -0.88 24.29
C PHE A 36 -2.64 -0.11 25.10
N ILE A 37 -1.88 0.77 24.44
CA ILE A 37 -0.93 1.64 25.13
C ILE A 37 -1.74 2.76 25.79
N PRO A 38 -1.64 2.94 27.13
CA PRO A 38 -2.38 3.97 27.84
C PRO A 38 -1.72 5.34 27.62
N LEU A 39 -1.95 5.90 26.44
CA LEU A 39 -1.49 7.24 26.07
C LEU A 39 -2.68 8.18 26.10
N GLU A 40 -2.59 9.22 26.90
CA GLU A 40 -3.54 10.33 26.84
C GLU A 40 -3.16 11.32 25.74
N MET A 41 -4.12 12.13 25.30
CA MET A 41 -3.82 13.19 24.30
C MET A 41 -2.82 14.24 24.83
N ALA A 42 -2.73 14.40 26.14
CA ALA A 42 -1.74 15.24 26.79
C ALA A 42 -0.32 14.70 26.59
N ASP A 43 -0.14 13.38 26.75
CA ASP A 43 1.15 12.70 26.56
C ASP A 43 1.67 12.86 25.12
N LEU A 44 0.78 12.85 24.14
CA LEU A 44 1.16 13.05 22.72
C LEU A 44 1.72 14.46 22.47
N ARG A 45 1.26 15.47 23.21
CA ARG A 45 1.75 16.86 23.10
C ARG A 45 3.13 17.04 23.75
N GLU A 46 3.42 16.27 24.78
CA GLU A 46 4.69 16.33 25.52
C GLU A 46 5.79 15.45 24.90
N LEU A 47 5.43 14.52 23.98
CA LEU A 47 6.42 13.69 23.30
C LEU A 47 7.39 14.56 22.49
N SER A 48 8.68 14.30 22.66
CA SER A 48 9.70 14.89 21.76
C SER A 48 9.39 14.54 20.29
N GLY A 49 9.72 15.44 19.37
CA GLY A 49 9.43 15.25 17.95
C GLY A 49 9.84 13.88 17.38
N PHE A 50 10.97 13.33 17.85
CA PHE A 50 11.44 12.01 17.44
C PHE A 50 10.54 10.86 17.95
N ARG A 51 10.06 10.95 19.20
CA ARG A 51 9.15 9.93 19.76
C ARG A 51 7.78 10.01 19.10
N LEU A 52 7.27 11.22 18.87
CA LEU A 52 6.02 11.43 18.14
C LEU A 52 6.10 10.81 16.74
N LEU A 53 7.21 11.05 16.03
CA LEU A 53 7.43 10.49 14.68
C LEU A 53 7.36 8.95 14.70
N ASN A 54 8.07 8.31 15.59
CA ASN A 54 8.15 6.85 15.64
C ASN A 54 6.88 6.19 16.17
N LEU A 55 6.22 6.77 17.15
CA LEU A 55 5.05 6.17 17.80
C LEU A 55 3.73 6.43 17.05
N THR A 56 3.64 7.52 16.31
CA THR A 56 2.37 7.91 15.68
C THR A 56 2.44 7.98 14.16
N LEU A 57 3.42 8.71 13.61
CA LEU A 57 3.49 8.93 12.17
C LEU A 57 3.88 7.66 11.41
N PHE A 58 4.89 6.95 11.90
CA PHE A 58 5.39 5.76 11.21
C PHE A 58 4.32 4.64 11.16
N PRO A 59 3.74 4.19 12.29
CA PRO A 59 2.67 3.20 12.25
C PRO A 59 1.43 3.69 11.47
N GLY A 60 1.04 4.95 11.64
CA GLY A 60 -0.12 5.53 10.93
C GLY A 60 0.04 5.51 9.42
N LEU A 61 1.22 5.93 8.92
CA LEU A 61 1.54 5.92 7.50
C LEU A 61 1.51 4.49 6.92
N PHE A 62 2.18 3.55 7.59
CA PHE A 62 2.27 2.17 7.12
C PHE A 62 0.97 1.39 7.30
N ALA A 63 0.20 1.66 8.36
CA ALA A 63 -1.07 0.95 8.62
C ALA A 63 -2.04 1.01 7.43
N THR A 64 -2.16 2.19 6.80
CA THR A 64 -3.07 2.40 5.66
C THR A 64 -2.34 2.47 4.32
N GLY A 65 -1.03 2.76 4.30
CA GLY A 65 -0.25 3.03 3.08
C GLY A 65 0.62 1.88 2.61
N VAL A 66 0.78 0.79 3.37
CA VAL A 66 1.73 -0.27 3.04
C VAL A 66 1.48 -0.89 1.65
N LEU A 67 0.22 -1.11 1.28
CA LEU A 67 -0.14 -1.63 -0.04
C LEU A 67 0.26 -0.64 -1.15
N VAL A 68 0.01 0.65 -0.93
CA VAL A 68 0.36 1.71 -1.88
C VAL A 68 1.88 1.78 -2.06
N ILE A 69 2.63 1.75 -0.96
CA ILE A 69 4.08 1.88 -0.98
C ILE A 69 4.74 0.65 -1.63
N TYR A 70 4.39 -0.56 -1.22
CA TYR A 70 5.07 -1.78 -1.67
C TYR A 70 4.55 -2.30 -3.01
N HIS A 71 3.25 -2.27 -3.23
CA HIS A 71 2.66 -2.81 -4.45
C HIS A 71 2.50 -1.73 -5.53
N GLY A 72 2.12 -0.52 -5.14
CA GLY A 72 1.82 0.57 -6.06
C GLY A 72 2.99 0.96 -6.96
N GLN A 73 4.23 0.98 -6.41
CA GLN A 73 5.44 1.31 -7.18
C GLN A 73 5.69 0.37 -8.38
N ASN A 74 5.29 -0.89 -8.26
CA ASN A 74 5.54 -1.93 -9.25
C ASN A 74 4.28 -2.37 -10.01
N LEU A 75 3.22 -1.58 -9.94
CA LEU A 75 1.88 -1.93 -10.39
C LEU A 75 1.83 -2.34 -11.89
N PHE A 76 2.61 -1.66 -12.73
CA PHE A 76 2.72 -1.97 -14.17
C PHE A 76 3.87 -2.95 -14.45
N SER A 77 4.83 -3.10 -13.55
CA SER A 77 5.98 -3.97 -13.74
C SER A 77 5.62 -5.45 -13.56
N TYR A 78 4.59 -5.77 -12.77
CA TYR A 78 4.08 -7.13 -12.60
C TYR A 78 3.38 -7.67 -13.85
N GLU A 79 2.98 -6.81 -14.79
CA GLU A 79 2.45 -7.21 -16.09
C GLU A 79 3.55 -7.51 -17.11
N GLY A 80 4.82 -7.26 -16.79
CA GLY A 80 5.94 -7.30 -17.73
C GLY A 80 5.99 -8.52 -18.65
N PRO A 81 5.88 -9.77 -18.14
CA PRO A 81 5.89 -10.96 -18.97
C PRO A 81 4.65 -11.11 -19.87
N CYS A 82 3.56 -10.44 -19.53
CA CYS A 82 2.28 -10.51 -20.24
C CYS A 82 1.86 -9.17 -20.84
N ILE A 83 2.79 -8.19 -20.93
CA ILE A 83 2.44 -6.82 -21.35
C ILE A 83 1.88 -6.79 -22.76
N GLU A 84 2.41 -7.58 -23.69
CA GLU A 84 1.92 -7.69 -25.06
C GLU A 84 0.51 -8.27 -25.10
N ALA A 85 0.25 -9.34 -24.37
CA ALA A 85 -1.08 -9.93 -24.24
C ALA A 85 -2.06 -8.97 -23.53
N SER A 86 -1.56 -8.22 -22.57
CA SER A 86 -2.33 -7.17 -21.88
C SER A 86 -2.66 -6.01 -22.83
N MET A 87 -1.70 -5.59 -23.66
CA MET A 87 -1.89 -4.53 -24.66
C MET A 87 -2.83 -4.95 -25.80
N ALA A 88 -2.85 -6.23 -26.17
CA ALA A 88 -3.75 -6.78 -27.19
C ALA A 88 -5.23 -6.82 -26.74
N ARG A 89 -5.51 -6.63 -25.44
CA ARG A 89 -6.88 -6.59 -24.93
C ARG A 89 -7.55 -5.27 -25.32
N PRO A 90 -8.82 -5.27 -25.75
CA PRO A 90 -9.55 -4.08 -26.15
C PRO A 90 -10.01 -3.25 -24.94
N VAL A 91 -9.07 -2.87 -24.10
CA VAL A 91 -9.29 -2.05 -22.89
C VAL A 91 -8.48 -0.77 -23.02
N SER A 92 -9.13 0.38 -22.89
CA SER A 92 -8.44 1.67 -22.95
C SER A 92 -7.41 1.81 -21.82
N ALA A 93 -6.32 2.51 -22.09
CA ALA A 93 -5.29 2.81 -21.08
C ALA A 93 -5.88 3.47 -19.83
N ARG A 94 -6.87 4.36 -20.01
CA ARG A 94 -7.58 5.03 -18.92
C ARG A 94 -8.25 4.02 -17.98
N HIS A 95 -9.03 3.08 -18.51
CA HIS A 95 -9.71 2.05 -17.69
C HIS A 95 -8.74 1.15 -16.94
N ARG A 96 -7.54 0.90 -17.50
CA ARG A 96 -6.50 0.15 -16.77
C ARG A 96 -5.97 0.93 -15.58
N VAL A 97 -5.64 2.22 -15.79
CA VAL A 97 -5.16 3.09 -14.72
C VAL A 97 -6.22 3.26 -13.63
N GLU A 98 -7.48 3.51 -14.01
CA GLU A 98 -8.61 3.60 -13.07
C GLU A 98 -8.81 2.30 -12.29
N GLY A 99 -8.68 1.14 -12.94
CA GLY A 99 -8.80 -0.17 -12.29
C GLY A 99 -7.69 -0.42 -11.25
N LYS A 100 -6.47 -0.01 -11.56
CA LYS A 100 -5.32 -0.09 -10.66
C LYS A 100 -5.45 0.87 -9.47
N LEU A 101 -5.91 2.11 -9.73
CA LEU A 101 -6.21 3.07 -8.69
C LEU A 101 -7.29 2.54 -7.75
N LEU A 102 -8.41 2.07 -8.29
CA LEU A 102 -9.50 1.48 -7.51
C LEU A 102 -9.04 0.29 -6.65
N PHE A 103 -8.12 -0.53 -7.16
CA PHE A 103 -7.53 -1.63 -6.41
C PHE A 103 -6.73 -1.12 -5.20
N LEU A 104 -5.87 -0.11 -5.39
CA LEU A 104 -5.09 0.46 -4.28
C LEU A 104 -6.00 1.15 -3.25
N GLU A 105 -6.97 1.93 -3.70
CA GLU A 105 -7.94 2.61 -2.84
C GLU A 105 -8.77 1.62 -2.02
N ALA A 106 -9.22 0.51 -2.63
CA ALA A 106 -9.90 -0.56 -1.91
C ALA A 106 -9.00 -1.20 -0.84
N GLY A 107 -7.71 -1.36 -1.12
CA GLY A 107 -6.73 -1.85 -0.16
C GLY A 107 -6.48 -0.88 0.99
N VAL A 108 -6.38 0.41 0.71
CA VAL A 108 -6.27 1.47 1.73
C VAL A 108 -7.51 1.50 2.61
N LEU A 109 -8.70 1.42 2.01
CA LEU A 109 -9.97 1.37 2.74
C LEU A 109 -10.05 0.13 3.64
N PHE A 110 -9.67 -1.05 3.13
CA PHE A 110 -9.61 -2.27 3.91
C PHE A 110 -8.66 -2.12 5.11
N SER A 111 -7.46 -1.60 4.87
CA SER A 111 -6.44 -1.37 5.90
C SER A 111 -6.90 -0.36 6.97
N PHE A 112 -7.73 0.60 6.59
CA PHE A 112 -8.36 1.54 7.51
C PHE A 112 -9.46 0.88 8.35
N LEU A 113 -10.36 0.14 7.70
CA LEU A 113 -11.52 -0.45 8.37
C LEU A 113 -11.16 -1.59 9.33
N PHE A 114 -10.07 -2.31 9.07
CA PHE A 114 -9.69 -3.48 9.86
C PHE A 114 -9.40 -3.15 11.34
N PRO A 115 -8.52 -2.17 11.69
CA PRO A 115 -8.25 -1.80 13.09
C PRO A 115 -9.33 -0.88 13.69
N LEU A 116 -10.20 -0.28 12.87
CA LEU A 116 -11.17 0.74 13.28
C LEU A 116 -12.06 0.30 14.46
N PRO A 117 -12.64 -0.91 14.49
CA PRO A 117 -13.49 -1.34 15.61
C PRO A 117 -12.73 -1.32 16.95
N VAL A 118 -11.48 -1.77 16.97
CA VAL A 118 -10.65 -1.80 18.19
C VAL A 118 -10.31 -0.38 18.64
N LEU A 119 -9.93 0.50 17.69
CA LEU A 119 -9.61 1.90 17.98
C LEU A 119 -10.83 2.65 18.55
N LEU A 120 -12.02 2.41 18.01
CA LEU A 120 -13.28 3.01 18.49
C LEU A 120 -13.66 2.50 19.87
N LEU A 121 -13.65 1.18 20.09
CA LEU A 121 -14.00 0.59 21.39
C LEU A 121 -13.08 1.05 22.50
N ARG A 122 -11.80 1.30 22.18
CA ARG A 122 -10.81 1.78 23.13
C ARG A 122 -10.75 3.30 23.24
N GLN A 123 -11.53 4.03 22.44
CA GLN A 123 -11.46 5.50 22.38
C GLN A 123 -10.02 6.02 22.23
N SER A 124 -9.21 5.29 21.46
CA SER A 124 -7.78 5.53 21.34
C SER A 124 -7.50 6.86 20.60
N PRO A 125 -6.58 7.71 21.10
CA PRO A 125 -6.16 8.92 20.39
C PRO A 125 -5.52 8.64 19.04
N PHE A 126 -5.03 7.40 18.81
CA PHE A 126 -4.53 6.96 17.50
C PHE A 126 -5.61 6.94 16.40
N LEU A 127 -6.90 6.97 16.76
CA LEU A 127 -7.99 7.05 15.79
C LEU A 127 -7.86 8.28 14.88
N ILE A 128 -7.50 9.44 15.44
CA ILE A 128 -7.32 10.69 14.69
C ILE A 128 -6.16 10.55 13.70
N VAL A 129 -5.04 10.03 14.19
CA VAL A 129 -3.84 9.80 13.36
C VAL A 129 -4.12 8.81 12.25
N HIS A 130 -4.79 7.71 12.56
CA HIS A 130 -5.18 6.67 11.61
C HIS A 130 -6.12 7.21 10.53
N GLY A 131 -7.10 8.04 10.91
CA GLY A 131 -8.01 8.73 9.99
C GLY A 131 -7.29 9.73 9.08
N ALA A 132 -6.38 10.52 9.63
CA ALA A 132 -5.58 11.47 8.85
C ALA A 132 -4.71 10.76 7.79
N PHE A 133 -4.03 9.67 8.16
CA PHE A 133 -3.24 8.88 7.22
C PHE A 133 -4.10 8.11 6.21
N PHE A 134 -5.28 7.67 6.59
CA PHE A 134 -6.24 7.14 5.63
C PHE A 134 -6.57 8.16 4.54
N LEU A 135 -6.96 9.37 4.92
CA LEU A 135 -7.28 10.44 3.96
C LEU A 135 -6.08 10.79 3.08
N TYR A 136 -4.88 10.85 3.66
CA TYR A 136 -3.66 11.10 2.91
C TYR A 136 -3.35 9.97 1.91
N ASN A 137 -3.40 8.71 2.35
CA ASN A 137 -3.06 7.57 1.50
C ASN A 137 -4.12 7.33 0.42
N PHE A 138 -5.39 7.54 0.73
CA PHE A 138 -6.51 7.40 -0.20
C PHE A 138 -6.53 8.54 -1.23
N GLY A 139 -6.46 9.80 -0.77
CA GLY A 139 -6.68 10.97 -1.63
C GLY A 139 -5.42 11.48 -2.34
N VAL A 140 -4.22 11.22 -1.79
CA VAL A 140 -2.97 11.78 -2.31
C VAL A 140 -2.00 10.68 -2.73
N SER A 141 -1.67 9.77 -1.82
CA SER A 141 -0.59 8.80 -2.04
C SER A 141 -0.94 7.79 -3.15
N ALA A 142 -2.15 7.21 -3.14
CA ALA A 142 -2.57 6.22 -4.14
C ALA A 142 -2.60 6.82 -5.56
N PRO A 143 -3.24 7.96 -5.84
CA PRO A 143 -3.21 8.59 -7.16
C PRO A 143 -1.79 8.99 -7.60
N ALA A 144 -0.97 9.54 -6.69
CA ALA A 144 0.39 9.95 -7.00
C ALA A 144 1.28 8.75 -7.38
N VAL A 145 1.18 7.64 -6.64
CA VAL A 145 1.95 6.42 -6.92
C VAL A 145 1.49 5.76 -8.22
N VAL A 146 0.19 5.70 -8.49
CA VAL A 146 -0.32 5.19 -9.79
C VAL A 146 0.21 6.06 -10.93
N GLY A 147 0.15 7.39 -10.78
CA GLY A 147 0.72 8.32 -11.75
C GLY A 147 2.22 8.06 -11.98
N ALA A 148 3.02 7.98 -10.93
CA ALA A 148 4.44 7.68 -11.01
C ALA A 148 4.73 6.32 -11.64
N ALA A 149 3.96 5.30 -11.32
CA ALA A 149 4.11 3.94 -11.84
C ALA A 149 3.87 3.86 -13.35
N THR A 150 3.08 4.78 -13.95
CA THR A 150 2.91 4.83 -15.42
C THR A 150 4.22 5.14 -16.15
N PHE A 151 5.16 5.82 -15.51
CA PHE A 151 6.49 6.13 -16.05
C PHE A 151 7.53 5.04 -15.73
N ASN A 152 7.31 4.25 -14.68
CA ASN A 152 8.23 3.21 -14.24
C ASN A 152 7.82 1.83 -14.79
N ARG A 153 7.97 1.62 -16.10
CA ARG A 153 7.57 0.39 -16.80
C ARG A 153 8.71 -0.63 -16.92
N LYS A 154 9.50 -0.83 -15.88
CA LYS A 154 10.51 -1.89 -15.90
C LYS A 154 9.83 -3.24 -15.75
N ALA A 155 10.03 -4.14 -16.72
CA ALA A 155 9.59 -5.52 -16.61
C ALA A 155 10.33 -6.20 -15.45
N LEU A 156 9.59 -6.65 -14.43
CA LEU A 156 10.13 -7.49 -13.38
C LEU A 156 9.94 -8.94 -13.80
N SER A 157 11.04 -9.70 -13.92
CA SER A 157 10.94 -11.14 -14.09
C SER A 157 10.34 -11.74 -12.80
N ILE A 158 9.33 -12.58 -12.96
CA ILE A 158 8.61 -13.19 -11.84
C ILE A 158 9.53 -14.13 -11.04
N GLU A 159 10.64 -14.57 -11.62
CA GLU A 159 11.56 -15.56 -11.06
C GLU A 159 12.74 -14.96 -10.27
N GLU A 160 13.14 -13.72 -10.52
CA GLU A 160 14.42 -13.19 -10.02
C GLU A 160 14.31 -12.18 -8.87
N THR A 161 13.16 -11.91 -8.33
CA THR A 161 13.05 -10.79 -7.40
C THR A 161 13.29 -11.19 -5.95
N THR A 162 14.53 -11.22 -5.56
CA THR A 162 14.93 -10.91 -4.18
C THR A 162 14.73 -9.41 -3.96
N LEU A 163 14.14 -9.02 -2.83
CA LEU A 163 13.75 -7.64 -2.48
C LEU A 163 14.84 -6.57 -2.61
N MET A 164 16.07 -6.93 -2.99
CA MET A 164 17.23 -6.04 -3.12
C MET A 164 17.83 -5.94 -4.52
N GLN A 165 17.29 -6.62 -5.54
CA GLN A 165 17.89 -6.58 -6.91
C GLN A 165 17.22 -5.58 -7.84
N THR A 166 16.87 -4.40 -7.36
CA THR A 166 16.30 -3.34 -8.21
C THR A 166 17.32 -2.62 -9.11
N ASN A 167 18.62 -2.92 -9.02
CA ASN A 167 19.63 -2.07 -9.67
C ASN A 167 20.69 -2.76 -10.52
N ALA A 168 20.60 -4.04 -10.83
CA ALA A 168 21.72 -4.76 -11.44
C ALA A 168 21.56 -5.19 -12.91
N SER A 169 20.65 -4.62 -13.69
CA SER A 169 20.64 -4.85 -15.15
C SER A 169 21.02 -3.58 -15.90
N GLY A 170 22.33 -3.28 -15.91
CA GLY A 170 22.89 -2.48 -16.98
C GLY A 170 22.66 -3.16 -18.35
N PRO A 171 22.73 -2.42 -19.48
CA PRO A 171 22.55 -2.99 -20.81
C PRO A 171 23.56 -4.10 -21.04
N ARG A 172 23.10 -5.32 -21.30
CA ARG A 172 23.96 -6.36 -21.85
C ARG A 172 24.18 -5.99 -23.31
N THR A 173 25.38 -5.51 -23.61
CA THR A 173 25.91 -5.38 -24.97
C THR A 173 26.05 -6.74 -25.60
#